data_e8434723a9dcaae8068e01458b20d405
#
_entry.id   e8434723a9dcaae8068e01458b20d405
#
_cell.length_a   1.000
_cell.length_b   1.000
_cell.length_c   1.000
_cell.angle_alpha   90.00
_cell.angle_beta   90.00
_cell.angle_gamma   90.00
#
_symmetry.space_group_name_H-M   'P 1'
#
loop_
_entity.id
_entity.type
_entity.pdbx_description
1 polymer ?
#
loop_
_entity_poly.entity_id
_entity_poly.type
_entity_poly.pdbx_seq_one_letter_code
_entity_poly.pdbx_strand_id
1 'polypeptide(L)'
;MKLKRSFVLFLVMCLVISALFGCTPVEPAAPAEPAAPAAPEPAAPAEPAEPVQKPKVTLWATGSQNVSDLFTAAIAAYNAKADAKAVVELQFLLSGTGDTQLYDRLGAAYKTGQKDSGFDMIAENSMSLSQYVAAAGSEDLFAPIDFSKIPNYGSVLIKSAYDNTKVVPYRGTTVVFAYDSARVPEPPKTWAELTEWIKANPGRFSYNVPGTGGAGSGFMYTAVYKDLPAEAKTSTDPKWKDSWDPGFDWLKEVHPYMYQSGGSVIYPNKNQGTLDLLINKEVDIIPAWADQILSNIAQGTLPETVKIYQLDQSLNGTDVVLAVPSIGSNAEACYDFMNFMISPEAQLLCLEIMYAVPVVPLAHLDSGKADVVAGIDVSNFSIISLGDLAKQMEEQWAVEIGTIG
;
A
#
# COMPACT_ATOMS: atom_id res chain seq x y z
N MET A 1 -23.94 -15.67 -44.75
CA MET A 1 -25.01 -14.91 -45.47
C MET A 1 -24.84 -13.45 -45.19
N LYS A 2 -24.36 -12.74 -46.20
CA LYS A 2 -24.56 -11.35 -46.62
C LYS A 2 -24.88 -10.31 -45.51
N LEU A 3 -23.94 -9.38 -45.22
CA LEU A 3 -24.10 -8.00 -45.69
C LEU A 3 -22.73 -7.32 -45.75
N LYS A 4 -22.33 -6.98 -46.96
CA LYS A 4 -21.17 -6.18 -47.34
C LYS A 4 -21.63 -4.74 -47.62
N ARG A 5 -20.70 -3.79 -47.42
CA ARG A 5 -20.55 -2.52 -48.16
C ARG A 5 -21.48 -1.38 -47.78
N SER A 6 -20.89 -0.36 -47.15
CA SER A 6 -21.00 1.04 -47.56
C SER A 6 -20.21 1.94 -46.61
N PHE A 7 -18.95 2.18 -46.93
CA PHE A 7 -18.20 3.33 -46.42
C PHE A 7 -17.00 3.62 -47.34
N VAL A 8 -17.30 4.03 -48.56
CA VAL A 8 -16.37 4.72 -49.45
C VAL A 8 -17.25 5.69 -50.25
N LEU A 9 -17.26 6.96 -49.87
CA LEU A 9 -17.46 8.13 -50.72
C LEU A 9 -17.70 9.36 -49.82
N PHE A 10 -16.67 10.03 -49.39
CA PHE A 10 -16.70 11.46 -49.06
C PHE A 10 -15.26 11.96 -48.93
N LEU A 11 -14.53 11.92 -50.03
CA LEU A 11 -13.25 12.61 -50.13
C LEU A 11 -13.11 12.99 -51.62
N VAL A 12 -13.55 14.12 -51.99
CA VAL A 12 -13.21 14.92 -53.17
C VAL A 12 -14.31 15.98 -53.34
N MET A 13 -14.10 17.18 -52.83
CA MET A 13 -14.62 18.43 -53.39
C MET A 13 -14.27 19.62 -52.50
N CYS A 14 -13.05 20.14 -52.65
CA CYS A 14 -12.67 21.52 -52.31
C CYS A 14 -11.30 21.81 -52.89
N LEU A 15 -11.25 21.88 -54.20
CA LEU A 15 -10.13 22.53 -54.93
C LEU A 15 -10.74 23.12 -56.21
N VAL A 16 -10.47 24.35 -56.40
CA VAL A 16 -10.81 25.25 -57.57
C VAL A 16 -11.75 26.36 -57.13
N ILE A 17 -11.20 27.48 -56.77
CA ILE A 17 -11.51 28.83 -57.33
C ILE A 17 -10.29 29.70 -56.93
N SER A 18 -9.38 29.82 -57.89
CA SER A 18 -8.33 30.87 -57.92
C SER A 18 -8.57 31.72 -59.17
N ALA A 19 -8.29 32.99 -59.00
CA ALA A 19 -8.02 33.95 -60.05
C ALA A 19 -9.21 34.60 -60.74
N LEU A 20 -9.46 35.85 -60.37
CA LEU A 20 -9.73 36.91 -61.34
C LEU A 20 -9.04 38.20 -60.89
N PHE A 21 -8.10 38.61 -61.72
CA PHE A 21 -7.37 39.85 -61.64
C PHE A 21 -8.29 41.05 -61.96
N GLY A 22 -8.18 42.13 -61.19
CA GLY A 22 -8.70 43.45 -61.53
C GLY A 22 -7.61 44.50 -61.34
N CYS A 23 -7.00 44.95 -62.42
CA CYS A 23 -6.14 46.12 -62.42
C CYS A 23 -6.98 47.40 -62.39
N THR A 24 -6.70 48.30 -61.45
CA THR A 24 -7.15 49.69 -61.48
C THR A 24 -5.94 50.61 -61.55
N PRO A 25 -6.04 51.77 -62.29
CA PRO A 25 -4.89 52.63 -62.60
C PRO A 25 -4.48 53.51 -61.43
N VAL A 26 -3.18 53.78 -61.38
CA VAL A 26 -2.53 54.67 -60.42
C VAL A 26 -2.71 56.14 -60.79
N GLU A 27 -3.25 56.93 -59.87
CA GLU A 27 -3.34 58.40 -59.95
C GLU A 27 -2.17 59.00 -59.16
N PRO A 28 -1.54 60.16 -59.60
CA PRO A 28 -0.31 60.66 -58.98
C PRO A 28 -0.55 61.31 -57.63
N ALA A 29 0.34 61.04 -56.70
CA ALA A 29 0.32 61.53 -55.32
C ALA A 29 0.56 63.04 -55.21
N ALA A 30 -0.22 63.69 -54.37
CA ALA A 30 -0.03 65.05 -53.87
C ALA A 30 1.00 65.07 -52.72
N PRO A 31 1.69 66.21 -52.50
CA PRO A 31 2.81 66.31 -51.52
C PRO A 31 2.32 66.14 -50.10
N ALA A 32 3.09 65.37 -49.32
CA ALA A 32 2.81 65.08 -47.93
C ALA A 32 3.00 66.29 -46.99
N GLU A 33 2.02 66.55 -46.15
CA GLU A 33 2.08 67.40 -44.96
C GLU A 33 2.88 66.74 -43.84
N PRO A 34 3.61 67.47 -42.99
CA PRO A 34 4.40 66.88 -41.92
C PRO A 34 3.51 66.24 -40.85
N ALA A 35 3.75 64.95 -40.58
CA ALA A 35 3.02 64.16 -39.57
C ALA A 35 3.29 64.70 -38.16
N ALA A 36 2.23 64.91 -37.40
CA ALA A 36 2.29 65.13 -35.97
C ALA A 36 2.76 63.89 -35.22
N PRO A 37 3.41 63.97 -34.05
CA PRO A 37 3.87 62.81 -33.28
C PRO A 37 2.70 61.93 -32.89
N ALA A 38 2.77 60.65 -33.26
CA ALA A 38 1.77 59.67 -32.86
C ALA A 38 1.80 59.48 -31.35
N ALA A 39 0.62 59.57 -30.73
CA ALA A 39 0.42 59.17 -29.34
C ALA A 39 0.73 57.67 -29.19
N PRO A 40 1.31 57.20 -28.07
CA PRO A 40 1.57 55.80 -27.86
C PRO A 40 0.22 55.00 -27.88
N GLU A 41 0.17 54.00 -28.74
CA GLU A 41 -0.94 53.04 -28.81
C GLU A 41 -1.12 52.37 -27.43
N PRO A 42 -2.34 52.25 -26.91
CA PRO A 42 -2.58 51.50 -25.66
C PRO A 42 -2.09 50.06 -25.89
N ALA A 43 -1.24 49.57 -24.98
CA ALA A 43 -0.84 48.18 -24.97
C ALA A 43 -2.08 47.27 -24.98
N ALA A 44 -2.13 46.35 -25.93
CA ALA A 44 -3.17 45.33 -25.98
C ALA A 44 -3.28 44.61 -24.62
N PRO A 45 -4.50 44.33 -24.13
CA PRO A 45 -4.66 43.51 -22.92
C PRO A 45 -3.90 42.20 -23.08
N ALA A 46 -3.07 41.87 -22.10
CA ALA A 46 -2.37 40.58 -22.09
C ALA A 46 -3.43 39.48 -22.19
N GLU A 47 -3.30 38.60 -23.17
CA GLU A 47 -4.13 37.38 -23.25
C GLU A 47 -4.07 36.65 -21.90
N PRO A 48 -5.21 36.17 -21.38
CA PRO A 48 -5.20 35.36 -20.16
C PRO A 48 -4.26 34.17 -20.37
N ALA A 49 -3.25 34.05 -19.51
CA ALA A 49 -2.34 32.89 -19.56
C ALA A 49 -3.17 31.60 -19.56
N GLU A 50 -2.95 30.73 -20.53
CA GLU A 50 -3.58 29.40 -20.54
C GLU A 50 -3.35 28.72 -19.19
N PRO A 51 -4.35 28.07 -18.60
CA PRO A 51 -4.17 27.37 -17.34
C PRO A 51 -3.07 26.31 -17.52
N VAL A 52 -1.99 26.47 -16.77
CA VAL A 52 -0.87 25.51 -16.76
C VAL A 52 -1.45 24.16 -16.39
N GLN A 53 -1.48 23.22 -17.32
CA GLN A 53 -1.93 21.85 -17.04
C GLN A 53 -1.01 21.23 -16.02
N LYS A 54 -1.59 20.80 -14.88
CA LYS A 54 -0.84 20.09 -13.84
C LYS A 54 -0.36 18.74 -14.40
N PRO A 55 0.88 18.32 -14.11
CA PRO A 55 1.37 17.02 -14.53
C PRO A 55 0.50 15.91 -13.94
N LYS A 56 0.34 14.83 -14.69
CA LYS A 56 -0.34 13.63 -14.26
C LYS A 56 0.64 12.70 -13.56
N VAL A 57 0.25 12.16 -12.41
CA VAL A 57 1.00 11.15 -11.65
C VAL A 57 0.14 9.89 -11.56
N THR A 58 0.66 8.77 -12.02
CA THR A 58 0.03 7.47 -11.89
C THR A 58 0.56 6.75 -10.65
N LEU A 59 -0.33 6.56 -9.66
CA LEU A 59 -0.05 5.77 -8.46
C LEU A 59 -0.52 4.33 -8.68
N TRP A 60 0.39 3.38 -8.57
CA TRP A 60 0.07 1.96 -8.50
C TRP A 60 0.03 1.49 -7.06
N ALA A 61 -1.05 0.80 -6.69
CA ALA A 61 -1.21 0.22 -5.36
C ALA A 61 -1.81 -1.17 -5.45
N THR A 62 -1.42 -2.02 -4.49
CA THR A 62 -2.00 -3.35 -4.30
C THR A 62 -2.63 -3.43 -2.92
N GLY A 63 -3.57 -4.34 -2.72
CA GLY A 63 -4.18 -4.52 -1.40
C GLY A 63 -5.60 -5.06 -1.42
N SER A 64 -6.23 -5.01 -0.27
CA SER A 64 -7.66 -5.29 -0.07
C SER A 64 -8.52 -4.08 -0.44
N GLN A 65 -9.85 -4.26 -0.46
CA GLN A 65 -10.79 -3.21 -0.87
C GLN A 65 -10.63 -1.92 -0.05
N ASN A 66 -10.41 -2.02 1.27
CA ASN A 66 -10.20 -0.85 2.13
C ASN A 66 -8.96 -0.01 1.75
N VAL A 67 -7.92 -0.61 1.16
CA VAL A 67 -6.76 0.12 0.59
C VAL A 67 -7.19 0.91 -0.64
N SER A 68 -8.01 0.31 -1.51
CA SER A 68 -8.60 0.99 -2.67
C SER A 68 -9.47 2.17 -2.24
N ASP A 69 -10.29 1.98 -1.22
CA ASP A 69 -11.19 3.01 -0.69
C ASP A 69 -10.40 4.18 -0.09
N LEU A 70 -9.31 3.88 0.65
CA LEU A 70 -8.40 4.89 1.19
C LEU A 70 -7.80 5.74 0.06
N PHE A 71 -7.18 5.10 -0.94
CA PHE A 71 -6.55 5.86 -2.03
C PHE A 71 -7.56 6.63 -2.87
N THR A 72 -8.76 6.08 -3.08
CA THR A 72 -9.83 6.79 -3.77
C THR A 72 -10.19 8.09 -3.02
N ALA A 73 -10.37 8.03 -1.70
CA ALA A 73 -10.68 9.21 -0.88
C ALA A 73 -9.50 10.19 -0.80
N ALA A 74 -8.28 9.69 -0.56
CA ALA A 74 -7.09 10.52 -0.43
C ALA A 74 -6.75 11.24 -1.74
N ILE A 75 -6.85 10.56 -2.88
CA ILE A 75 -6.62 11.16 -4.20
C ILE A 75 -7.70 12.20 -4.52
N ALA A 76 -8.97 11.92 -4.20
CA ALA A 76 -10.04 12.89 -4.38
C ALA A 76 -9.80 14.17 -3.55
N ALA A 77 -9.41 14.01 -2.27
CA ALA A 77 -9.09 15.12 -1.38
C ALA A 77 -7.88 15.92 -1.89
N TYR A 78 -6.81 15.23 -2.32
CA TYR A 78 -5.62 15.87 -2.88
C TYR A 78 -5.92 16.64 -4.17
N ASN A 79 -6.58 15.99 -5.14
CA ASN A 79 -6.88 16.60 -6.44
C ASN A 79 -7.84 17.79 -6.34
N ALA A 80 -8.66 17.86 -5.28
CA ALA A 80 -9.53 19.00 -5.01
C ALA A 80 -8.78 20.24 -4.47
N LYS A 81 -7.52 20.10 -4.02
CA LYS A 81 -6.73 21.21 -3.48
C LYS A 81 -6.29 22.15 -4.60
N ALA A 82 -6.51 23.44 -4.41
CA ALA A 82 -6.11 24.47 -5.39
C ALA A 82 -4.59 24.52 -5.59
N ASP A 83 -3.81 24.22 -4.55
CA ASP A 83 -2.35 24.24 -4.51
C ASP A 83 -1.70 22.88 -4.85
N ALA A 84 -2.50 21.84 -5.12
CA ALA A 84 -1.96 20.56 -5.59
C ALA A 84 -1.10 20.75 -6.84
N LYS A 85 0.11 20.18 -6.83
CA LYS A 85 1.07 20.34 -7.94
C LYS A 85 0.90 19.32 -9.06
N ALA A 86 0.04 18.32 -8.86
CA ALA A 86 -0.24 17.27 -9.83
C ALA A 86 -1.74 16.92 -9.87
N VAL A 87 -2.12 16.11 -10.85
CA VAL A 87 -3.34 15.30 -10.81
C VAL A 87 -2.92 13.86 -10.64
N VAL A 88 -3.31 13.25 -9.51
CA VAL A 88 -2.99 11.85 -9.20
C VAL A 88 -4.12 10.94 -9.69
N GLU A 89 -3.76 9.83 -10.33
CA GLU A 89 -4.67 8.78 -10.75
C GLU A 89 -4.24 7.43 -10.18
N LEU A 90 -5.22 6.67 -9.70
CA LEU A 90 -4.99 5.35 -9.11
C LEU A 90 -5.06 4.24 -10.16
N GLN A 91 -4.06 3.36 -10.15
CA GLN A 91 -4.10 2.04 -10.74
C GLN A 91 -4.05 1.01 -9.61
N PHE A 92 -5.16 0.31 -9.38
CA PHE A 92 -5.29 -0.58 -8.24
C PHE A 92 -5.38 -2.05 -8.67
N LEU A 93 -4.60 -2.91 -8.00
CA LEU A 93 -4.67 -4.36 -8.15
C LEU A 93 -5.13 -4.98 -6.83
N LEU A 94 -6.27 -5.64 -6.87
CA LEU A 94 -6.77 -6.37 -5.71
C LEU A 94 -5.85 -7.55 -5.39
N SER A 95 -5.41 -7.67 -4.13
CA SER A 95 -4.52 -8.74 -3.67
C SER A 95 -5.01 -10.13 -4.07
N GLY A 96 -4.10 -10.96 -4.57
CA GLY A 96 -4.38 -12.29 -5.05
C GLY A 96 -4.94 -12.35 -6.48
N THR A 97 -5.04 -11.22 -7.20
CA THR A 97 -5.56 -11.19 -8.59
C THR A 97 -4.52 -10.79 -9.64
N GLY A 98 -3.34 -10.33 -9.23
CA GLY A 98 -2.33 -9.87 -10.20
C GLY A 98 -1.18 -9.06 -9.60
N ASP A 99 -1.07 -9.03 -8.28
CA ASP A 99 0.00 -8.35 -7.55
C ASP A 99 1.40 -8.85 -7.97
N THR A 100 1.59 -10.16 -8.13
CA THR A 100 2.84 -10.72 -8.66
C THR A 100 3.18 -10.20 -10.07
N GLN A 101 2.17 -9.88 -10.88
CA GLN A 101 2.39 -9.31 -12.20
C GLN A 101 2.89 -7.86 -12.15
N LEU A 102 2.68 -7.14 -11.04
CA LEU A 102 3.12 -5.76 -10.92
C LEU A 102 4.64 -5.66 -10.82
N TYR A 103 5.32 -6.53 -10.01
CA TYR A 103 6.79 -6.50 -9.96
C TYR A 103 7.39 -6.88 -11.31
N ASP A 104 6.82 -7.88 -12.01
CA ASP A 104 7.31 -8.31 -13.33
C ASP A 104 7.14 -7.20 -14.36
N ARG A 105 6.00 -6.51 -14.36
CA ARG A 105 5.72 -5.40 -15.27
C ARG A 105 6.66 -4.24 -15.06
N LEU A 106 6.85 -3.80 -13.80
CA LEU A 106 7.78 -2.72 -13.48
C LEU A 106 9.22 -3.15 -13.77
N GLY A 107 9.60 -4.38 -13.40
CA GLY A 107 10.93 -4.91 -13.68
C GLY A 107 11.22 -4.99 -15.18
N ALA A 108 10.26 -5.39 -16.01
CA ALA A 108 10.38 -5.41 -17.45
C ALA A 108 10.51 -3.99 -18.04
N ALA A 109 9.67 -3.05 -17.58
CA ALA A 109 9.75 -1.65 -18.00
C ALA A 109 11.11 -1.03 -17.65
N TYR A 110 11.63 -1.30 -16.46
CA TYR A 110 12.94 -0.85 -16.03
C TYR A 110 14.06 -1.41 -16.91
N LYS A 111 14.08 -2.72 -17.16
CA LYS A 111 15.10 -3.38 -18.00
C LYS A 111 15.14 -2.87 -19.44
N THR A 112 14.00 -2.46 -19.97
CA THR A 112 13.91 -1.90 -21.34
C THR A 112 14.27 -0.41 -21.37
N GLY A 113 14.48 0.24 -20.22
CA GLY A 113 14.72 1.67 -20.11
C GLY A 113 13.53 2.52 -20.58
N GLN A 114 12.33 1.97 -20.52
CA GLN A 114 11.10 2.65 -20.94
C GLN A 114 10.85 3.85 -20.04
N LYS A 115 10.99 5.05 -20.59
CA LYS A 115 10.54 6.29 -19.95
C LYS A 115 9.05 6.48 -20.20
N ASP A 116 8.40 7.26 -19.32
CA ASP A 116 6.94 7.47 -19.36
C ASP A 116 6.16 6.16 -19.34
N SER A 117 6.61 5.24 -18.53
CA SER A 117 6.06 3.88 -18.40
C SER A 117 4.68 3.84 -17.72
N GLY A 118 4.20 4.98 -17.20
CA GLY A 118 3.01 5.05 -16.35
C GLY A 118 3.24 4.49 -14.94
N PHE A 119 4.49 4.31 -14.52
CA PHE A 119 4.89 3.96 -13.17
C PHE A 119 5.56 5.16 -12.50
N ASP A 120 4.78 6.15 -12.08
CA ASP A 120 5.32 7.34 -11.42
C ASP A 120 5.51 7.13 -9.92
N MET A 121 4.59 6.39 -9.29
CA MET A 121 4.64 6.11 -7.85
C MET A 121 4.04 4.73 -7.55
N ILE A 122 4.59 4.06 -6.55
CA ILE A 122 4.10 2.77 -6.05
C ILE A 122 3.80 2.91 -4.56
N ALA A 123 2.64 2.38 -4.15
CA ALA A 123 2.28 2.18 -2.76
C ALA A 123 2.31 0.68 -2.44
N GLU A 124 3.23 0.27 -1.57
CA GLU A 124 3.46 -1.13 -1.28
C GLU A 124 3.94 -1.33 0.16
N ASN A 125 3.79 -2.54 0.68
CA ASN A 125 4.45 -2.97 1.89
C ASN A 125 5.98 -2.87 1.71
N SER A 126 6.67 -2.22 2.65
CA SER A 126 8.10 -1.98 2.54
C SER A 126 8.92 -3.26 2.33
N MET A 127 8.50 -4.37 2.94
CA MET A 127 9.15 -5.68 2.80
C MET A 127 8.99 -6.28 1.39
N SER A 128 7.93 -5.93 0.67
CA SER A 128 7.70 -6.42 -0.69
C SER A 128 8.57 -5.73 -1.73
N LEU A 129 9.15 -4.55 -1.43
CA LEU A 129 9.94 -3.79 -2.40
C LEU A 129 11.19 -4.53 -2.88
N SER A 130 11.75 -5.42 -2.06
CA SER A 130 12.86 -6.29 -2.46
C SER A 130 12.50 -7.21 -3.64
N GLN A 131 11.25 -7.63 -3.76
CA GLN A 131 10.77 -8.45 -4.88
C GLN A 131 10.76 -7.65 -6.19
N TYR A 132 10.39 -6.36 -6.12
CA TYR A 132 10.46 -5.46 -7.27
C TYR A 132 11.90 -5.24 -7.72
N VAL A 133 12.81 -5.03 -6.77
CA VAL A 133 14.26 -4.88 -7.03
C VAL A 133 14.82 -6.16 -7.67
N ALA A 134 14.47 -7.33 -7.15
CA ALA A 134 14.87 -8.62 -7.72
C ALA A 134 14.32 -8.79 -9.15
N ALA A 135 13.06 -8.45 -9.40
CA ALA A 135 12.46 -8.50 -10.73
C ALA A 135 13.15 -7.53 -11.73
N ALA A 136 13.55 -6.35 -11.26
CA ALA A 136 14.31 -5.38 -12.07
C ALA A 136 15.78 -5.79 -12.26
N GLY A 137 16.35 -6.55 -11.32
CA GLY A 137 17.77 -6.90 -11.29
C GLY A 137 18.67 -5.70 -10.94
N SER A 138 18.14 -4.69 -10.23
CA SER A 138 18.87 -3.46 -9.89
C SER A 138 18.31 -2.80 -8.64
N GLU A 139 19.21 -2.41 -7.74
CA GLU A 139 18.90 -1.56 -6.58
C GLU A 139 18.51 -0.13 -6.97
N ASP A 140 18.81 0.30 -8.19
CA ASP A 140 18.47 1.64 -8.71
C ASP A 140 17.04 1.73 -9.26
N LEU A 141 16.23 0.67 -9.07
CA LEU A 141 14.82 0.67 -9.49
C LEU A 141 14.06 1.84 -8.86
N PHE A 142 14.27 2.09 -7.57
CA PHE A 142 13.67 3.21 -6.86
C PHE A 142 14.66 4.36 -6.69
N ALA A 143 14.21 5.55 -7.07
CA ALA A 143 14.99 6.76 -6.96
C ALA A 143 15.13 7.22 -5.49
N PRO A 144 16.27 7.78 -5.09
CA PRO A 144 16.39 8.50 -3.84
C PRO A 144 15.39 9.67 -3.77
N ILE A 145 14.83 9.89 -2.57
CA ILE A 145 13.83 10.94 -2.31
C ILE A 145 14.52 12.21 -1.82
N ASP A 146 14.15 13.34 -2.38
CA ASP A 146 14.53 14.65 -1.84
C ASP A 146 13.56 15.06 -0.72
N PHE A 147 13.89 14.69 0.50
CA PHE A 147 13.08 15.00 1.67
C PHE A 147 12.92 16.49 1.97
N SER A 148 13.78 17.36 1.40
CA SER A 148 13.61 18.81 1.52
C SER A 148 12.31 19.30 0.87
N LYS A 149 11.77 18.52 -0.07
CA LYS A 149 10.49 18.77 -0.77
C LYS A 149 9.28 18.13 -0.08
N ILE A 150 9.48 17.44 1.04
CA ILE A 150 8.44 16.75 1.82
C ILE A 150 8.45 17.28 3.27
N PRO A 151 8.00 18.53 3.51
CA PRO A 151 8.13 19.18 4.83
C PRO A 151 7.48 18.41 5.99
N ASN A 152 6.42 17.64 5.75
CA ASN A 152 5.77 16.84 6.79
C ASN A 152 6.60 15.61 7.22
N TYR A 153 7.66 15.24 6.48
CA TYR A 153 8.46 14.05 6.79
C TYR A 153 9.12 14.10 8.18
N GLY A 154 9.43 15.30 8.67
CA GLY A 154 9.96 15.48 10.03
C GLY A 154 9.04 15.01 11.16
N SER A 155 7.75 14.81 10.88
CA SER A 155 6.76 14.30 11.83
C SER A 155 6.57 12.79 11.78
N VAL A 156 7.23 12.08 10.84
CA VAL A 156 7.07 10.63 10.67
C VAL A 156 7.77 9.90 11.81
N LEU A 157 7.02 9.06 12.52
CA LEU A 157 7.48 8.34 13.72
C LEU A 157 8.10 6.97 13.38
N ILE A 158 7.72 6.37 12.25
CA ILE A 158 8.11 5.02 11.86
C ILE A 158 9.28 5.10 10.88
N LYS A 159 10.30 4.28 11.13
CA LYS A 159 11.34 4.02 10.13
C LYS A 159 10.92 2.84 9.28
N SER A 160 11.12 2.94 7.97
CA SER A 160 10.82 1.86 7.05
C SER A 160 11.74 0.66 7.28
N ALA A 161 11.19 -0.53 7.05
CA ALA A 161 11.97 -1.76 6.93
C ALA A 161 12.81 -1.81 5.64
N TYR A 162 12.48 -0.97 4.67
CA TYR A 162 13.25 -0.78 3.43
C TYR A 162 14.22 0.40 3.56
N ASP A 163 15.00 0.68 2.53
CA ASP A 163 15.93 1.82 2.47
C ASP A 163 15.19 3.17 2.69
N ASN A 164 15.40 3.77 3.85
CA ASN A 164 14.75 5.02 4.26
C ASN A 164 15.11 6.23 3.40
N THR A 165 16.09 6.10 2.50
CA THR A 165 16.41 7.17 1.52
C THR A 165 15.55 7.12 0.26
N LYS A 166 14.80 6.03 0.06
CA LYS A 166 14.03 5.75 -1.18
C LYS A 166 12.52 5.66 -0.97
N VAL A 167 12.03 5.76 0.27
CA VAL A 167 10.62 5.57 0.60
C VAL A 167 10.09 6.59 1.61
N VAL A 168 8.77 6.82 1.55
CA VAL A 168 8.02 7.58 2.55
C VAL A 168 6.97 6.67 3.17
N PRO A 169 7.09 6.26 4.44
CA PRO A 169 6.02 5.57 5.15
C PRO A 169 4.78 6.46 5.23
N TYR A 170 3.61 5.92 4.89
CA TYR A 170 2.34 6.66 5.00
C TYR A 170 1.33 6.00 5.93
N ARG A 171 1.52 4.75 6.33
CA ARG A 171 0.77 4.07 7.38
C ARG A 171 1.55 2.90 7.96
N GLY A 172 1.26 2.56 9.20
CA GLY A 172 1.66 1.30 9.81
C GLY A 172 0.56 0.25 9.67
N THR A 173 0.97 -1.02 9.75
CA THR A 173 0.07 -2.16 9.91
C THR A 173 0.75 -3.22 10.76
N THR A 174 -0.01 -3.97 11.54
CA THR A 174 0.54 -5.01 12.41
C THR A 174 -0.43 -6.17 12.56
N VAL A 175 0.12 -7.36 12.66
CA VAL A 175 -0.64 -8.51 13.13
C VAL A 175 -0.75 -8.41 14.66
N VAL A 176 -1.96 -8.55 15.15
CA VAL A 176 -2.30 -8.56 16.57
C VAL A 176 -3.03 -9.85 16.89
N PHE A 177 -3.26 -10.14 18.16
CA PHE A 177 -4.25 -11.12 18.54
C PHE A 177 -5.61 -10.46 18.69
N ALA A 178 -6.61 -11.01 18.00
CA ALA A 178 -8.01 -10.68 18.20
C ALA A 178 -8.66 -11.76 19.08
N TYR A 179 -9.47 -11.35 20.06
CA TYR A 179 -10.09 -12.26 21.02
C TYR A 179 -11.48 -11.81 21.44
N ASP A 180 -12.34 -12.75 21.79
CA ASP A 180 -13.65 -12.45 22.43
C ASP A 180 -13.47 -12.24 23.94
N SER A 181 -13.50 -10.99 24.40
CA SER A 181 -13.31 -10.64 25.82
C SER A 181 -14.39 -11.18 26.75
N ALA A 182 -15.56 -11.57 26.23
CA ALA A 182 -16.59 -12.24 27.03
C ALA A 182 -16.21 -13.69 27.36
N ARG A 183 -15.34 -14.30 26.56
CA ARG A 183 -14.92 -15.71 26.71
C ARG A 183 -13.49 -15.81 27.23
N VAL A 184 -12.65 -14.80 26.96
CA VAL A 184 -11.27 -14.69 27.43
C VAL A 184 -11.11 -13.37 28.18
N PRO A 185 -11.54 -13.30 29.46
CA PRO A 185 -11.48 -12.05 30.23
C PRO A 185 -10.05 -11.51 30.41
N GLU A 186 -9.09 -12.41 30.52
CA GLU A 186 -7.67 -12.11 30.69
C GLU A 186 -6.89 -12.81 29.58
N PRO A 187 -6.58 -12.12 28.45
CA PRO A 187 -5.82 -12.71 27.37
C PRO A 187 -4.35 -12.88 27.75
N PRO A 188 -3.67 -13.93 27.24
CA PRO A 188 -2.25 -14.17 27.48
C PRO A 188 -1.38 -13.02 26.96
N LYS A 189 -0.35 -12.64 27.70
CA LYS A 189 0.53 -11.52 27.35
C LYS A 189 1.92 -11.93 26.88
N THR A 190 2.30 -13.18 27.15
CA THR A 190 3.60 -13.74 26.76
C THR A 190 3.40 -14.99 25.91
N TRP A 191 4.44 -15.41 25.18
CA TRP A 191 4.41 -16.68 24.42
C TRP A 191 4.22 -17.88 25.33
N ALA A 192 4.76 -17.87 26.55
CA ALA A 192 4.58 -18.93 27.53
C ALA A 192 3.11 -19.01 27.97
N GLU A 193 2.50 -17.87 28.32
CA GLU A 193 1.09 -17.82 28.70
C GLU A 193 0.17 -18.21 27.53
N LEU A 194 0.50 -17.82 26.29
CA LEU A 194 -0.25 -18.24 25.10
C LEU A 194 -0.19 -19.76 24.92
N THR A 195 0.98 -20.36 25.11
CA THR A 195 1.15 -21.82 25.02
C THR A 195 0.27 -22.54 26.03
N GLU A 196 0.31 -22.12 27.31
CA GLU A 196 -0.51 -22.71 28.36
C GLU A 196 -2.01 -22.49 28.12
N TRP A 197 -2.40 -21.29 27.62
CA TRP A 197 -3.78 -21.01 27.28
C TRP A 197 -4.29 -21.93 26.15
N ILE A 198 -3.49 -22.10 25.07
CA ILE A 198 -3.84 -22.99 23.95
C ILE A 198 -4.05 -24.42 24.46
N LYS A 199 -3.16 -24.95 25.29
CA LYS A 199 -3.26 -26.31 25.85
C LYS A 199 -4.46 -26.48 26.78
N ALA A 200 -4.78 -25.45 27.57
CA ALA A 200 -5.91 -25.45 28.49
C ALA A 200 -7.27 -25.27 27.77
N ASN A 201 -7.26 -24.75 26.55
CA ASN A 201 -8.47 -24.47 25.76
C ASN A 201 -8.39 -25.10 24.35
N PRO A 202 -8.33 -26.44 24.25
CA PRO A 202 -8.17 -27.12 22.98
C PRO A 202 -9.32 -26.79 22.01
N GLY A 203 -8.95 -26.53 20.75
CA GLY A 203 -9.89 -26.17 19.71
C GLY A 203 -10.31 -24.67 19.71
N ARG A 204 -9.78 -23.85 20.64
CA ARG A 204 -10.21 -22.45 20.79
C ARG A 204 -9.23 -21.43 20.19
N PHE A 205 -8.17 -21.89 19.54
CA PHE A 205 -7.19 -21.10 18.84
C PHE A 205 -7.02 -21.59 17.40
N SER A 206 -6.82 -20.67 16.47
CA SER A 206 -6.44 -20.99 15.10
C SER A 206 -5.68 -19.85 14.45
N TYR A 207 -4.94 -20.15 13.38
CA TYR A 207 -4.36 -19.19 12.45
C TYR A 207 -4.50 -19.71 11.02
N ASN A 208 -4.50 -18.81 10.03
CA ASN A 208 -4.63 -19.25 8.64
C ASN A 208 -3.34 -19.88 8.12
N VAL A 209 -3.49 -20.77 7.13
CA VAL A 209 -2.37 -21.38 6.41
C VAL A 209 -1.36 -20.29 5.98
N PRO A 210 -0.09 -20.36 6.44
CA PRO A 210 0.96 -19.46 5.98
C PRO A 210 1.09 -19.44 4.45
N GLY A 211 1.39 -18.27 3.90
CA GLY A 211 1.42 -18.07 2.44
C GLY A 211 0.06 -17.81 1.79
N THR A 212 -1.06 -18.03 2.51
CA THR A 212 -2.41 -17.72 2.00
C THR A 212 -2.97 -16.39 2.51
N GLY A 213 -2.30 -15.77 3.48
CA GLY A 213 -2.63 -14.47 4.05
C GLY A 213 -1.64 -14.08 5.13
N GLY A 214 -1.30 -12.78 5.19
CA GLY A 214 -0.17 -12.28 5.98
C GLY A 214 -0.30 -12.46 7.49
N ALA A 215 -1.52 -12.63 8.05
CA ALA A 215 -1.68 -12.82 9.49
C ALA A 215 -1.13 -14.18 9.96
N GLY A 216 -1.42 -15.26 9.24
CA GLY A 216 -0.88 -16.58 9.53
C GLY A 216 0.62 -16.67 9.30
N SER A 217 1.11 -16.09 8.20
CA SER A 217 2.54 -15.99 7.93
C SER A 217 3.25 -15.19 9.03
N GLY A 218 2.73 -14.02 9.40
CA GLY A 218 3.31 -13.17 10.45
C GLY A 218 3.33 -13.85 11.82
N PHE A 219 2.29 -14.60 12.15
CA PHE A 219 2.27 -15.43 13.36
C PHE A 219 3.36 -16.50 13.32
N MET A 220 3.44 -17.29 12.25
CA MET A 220 4.43 -18.34 12.07
C MET A 220 5.87 -17.79 12.11
N TYR A 221 6.14 -16.71 11.36
CA TYR A 221 7.47 -16.10 11.36
C TYR A 221 7.87 -15.64 12.76
N THR A 222 6.94 -15.00 13.49
CA THR A 222 7.23 -14.56 14.85
C THR A 222 7.46 -15.75 15.78
N ALA A 223 6.64 -16.80 15.68
CA ALA A 223 6.81 -18.00 16.49
C ALA A 223 8.16 -18.69 16.27
N VAL A 224 8.62 -18.76 15.02
CA VAL A 224 9.91 -19.38 14.67
C VAL A 224 11.09 -18.51 15.09
N TYR A 225 10.95 -17.19 14.97
CA TYR A 225 12.04 -16.24 15.24
C TYR A 225 12.01 -15.63 16.65
N LYS A 226 11.05 -16.00 17.51
CA LYS A 226 10.87 -15.37 18.84
C LYS A 226 12.10 -15.43 19.73
N ASP A 227 12.86 -16.52 19.65
CA ASP A 227 14.06 -16.77 20.47
C ASP A 227 15.38 -16.49 19.72
N LEU A 228 15.31 -16.07 18.46
CA LEU A 228 16.48 -15.72 17.65
C LEU A 228 16.90 -14.27 17.90
N PRO A 229 18.19 -13.95 17.73
CA PRO A 229 18.69 -12.59 17.92
C PRO A 229 18.07 -11.61 16.92
N ALA A 230 18.06 -10.32 17.29
CA ALA A 230 17.35 -9.29 16.53
C ALA A 230 17.83 -9.19 15.07
N GLU A 231 19.12 -9.39 14.80
CA GLU A 231 19.70 -9.37 13.46
C GLU A 231 19.17 -10.49 12.55
N ALA A 232 18.73 -11.61 13.11
CA ALA A 232 18.15 -12.70 12.36
C ALA A 232 16.81 -12.28 11.70
N LYS A 233 16.04 -11.44 12.38
CA LYS A 233 14.68 -11.05 11.96
C LYS A 233 14.65 -10.24 10.65
N THR A 234 15.77 -9.61 10.29
CA THR A 234 15.89 -8.80 9.07
C THR A 234 17.00 -9.30 8.14
N SER A 235 17.43 -10.56 8.32
CA SER A 235 18.51 -11.17 7.54
C SER A 235 17.95 -12.14 6.51
N THR A 236 18.51 -12.09 5.30
CA THR A 236 18.24 -13.04 4.21
C THR A 236 19.30 -14.15 4.14
N ASP A 237 20.23 -14.22 5.11
CA ASP A 237 21.30 -15.19 5.14
C ASP A 237 20.73 -16.60 5.38
N PRO A 238 20.95 -17.57 4.46
CA PRO A 238 20.43 -18.93 4.60
C PRO A 238 20.86 -19.69 5.86
N LYS A 239 21.94 -19.26 6.53
CA LYS A 239 22.38 -19.88 7.79
C LYS A 239 21.31 -19.91 8.88
N TRP A 240 20.35 -18.96 8.84
CA TRP A 240 19.30 -18.88 9.85
C TRP A 240 18.31 -20.04 9.78
N LYS A 241 18.25 -20.77 8.65
CA LYS A 241 17.44 -22.00 8.54
C LYS A 241 17.83 -23.06 9.56
N ASP A 242 19.12 -23.17 9.86
CA ASP A 242 19.64 -24.14 10.84
C ASP A 242 19.15 -23.86 12.27
N SER A 243 18.53 -22.71 12.49
CA SER A 243 18.00 -22.26 13.79
C SER A 243 16.45 -22.31 13.86
N TRP A 244 15.75 -22.83 12.87
CA TRP A 244 14.28 -22.86 12.85
C TRP A 244 13.66 -23.99 13.68
N ASP A 245 14.39 -25.10 13.90
CA ASP A 245 13.85 -26.30 14.56
C ASP A 245 13.14 -26.02 15.87
N PRO A 246 13.67 -25.21 16.82
CA PRO A 246 12.96 -24.95 18.07
C PRO A 246 11.58 -24.29 17.87
N GLY A 247 11.46 -23.40 16.88
CA GLY A 247 10.19 -22.76 16.55
C GLY A 247 9.20 -23.72 15.89
N PHE A 248 9.66 -24.59 14.99
CA PHE A 248 8.84 -25.64 14.40
C PHE A 248 8.43 -26.70 15.43
N ASP A 249 9.29 -27.03 16.38
CA ASP A 249 8.96 -27.92 17.48
C ASP A 249 7.86 -27.32 18.37
N TRP A 250 7.91 -26.02 18.65
CA TRP A 250 6.80 -25.33 19.32
C TRP A 250 5.50 -25.39 18.53
N LEU A 251 5.54 -25.18 17.20
CA LEU A 251 4.36 -25.29 16.34
C LEU A 251 3.76 -26.69 16.36
N LYS A 252 4.59 -27.74 16.37
CA LYS A 252 4.17 -29.15 16.52
C LYS A 252 3.58 -29.42 17.91
N GLU A 253 4.18 -28.85 18.94
CA GLU A 253 3.70 -28.99 20.33
C GLU A 253 2.28 -28.45 20.51
N VAL A 254 1.96 -27.29 19.91
CA VAL A 254 0.63 -26.69 20.04
C VAL A 254 -0.36 -27.20 19.01
N HIS A 255 0.08 -27.84 17.92
CA HIS A 255 -0.76 -28.34 16.83
C HIS A 255 -1.98 -29.16 17.30
N PRO A 256 -1.84 -30.16 18.22
CA PRO A 256 -2.99 -30.99 18.63
C PRO A 256 -4.10 -30.22 19.34
N TYR A 257 -3.82 -29.00 19.79
CA TYR A 257 -4.75 -28.14 20.52
C TYR A 257 -5.37 -27.04 19.64
N MET A 258 -5.00 -26.97 18.35
CA MET A 258 -5.58 -26.03 17.39
C MET A 258 -7.06 -26.38 17.10
N TYR A 259 -7.75 -25.46 16.42
CA TYR A 259 -9.12 -25.68 15.95
C TYR A 259 -9.25 -26.99 15.18
N GLN A 260 -10.29 -27.73 15.47
CA GLN A 260 -10.57 -29.03 14.84
C GLN A 260 -11.95 -29.04 14.20
N SER A 261 -12.06 -29.69 13.06
CA SER A 261 -13.32 -30.01 12.41
C SER A 261 -13.25 -31.43 11.85
N GLY A 262 -14.30 -32.21 12.09
CA GLY A 262 -14.33 -33.61 11.67
C GLY A 262 -13.28 -34.51 12.33
N GLY A 263 -12.70 -34.09 13.46
CA GLY A 263 -11.69 -34.86 14.21
C GLY A 263 -10.25 -34.60 13.75
N SER A 264 -10.02 -33.68 12.81
CA SER A 264 -8.69 -33.26 12.36
C SER A 264 -8.47 -31.78 12.61
N VAL A 265 -7.23 -31.36 12.84
CA VAL A 265 -6.84 -29.96 12.94
C VAL A 265 -7.03 -29.30 11.58
N ILE A 266 -7.69 -28.14 11.58
CA ILE A 266 -7.95 -27.35 10.38
C ILE A 266 -7.29 -25.98 10.51
N TYR A 267 -6.48 -25.64 9.52
CA TYR A 267 -5.97 -24.30 9.31
C TYR A 267 -6.78 -23.62 8.20
N PRO A 268 -7.51 -22.53 8.50
CA PRO A 268 -8.30 -21.84 7.49
C PRO A 268 -7.47 -21.29 6.35
N ASN A 269 -8.07 -21.18 5.17
CA ASN A 269 -7.46 -20.51 4.04
C ASN A 269 -7.69 -18.99 4.13
N LYS A 270 -6.66 -18.19 3.95
CA LYS A 270 -6.66 -16.71 3.99
C LYS A 270 -7.05 -16.15 5.37
N ASN A 271 -6.76 -14.87 5.57
CA ASN A 271 -7.11 -14.13 6.79
C ASN A 271 -8.62 -14.19 7.08
N GLN A 272 -9.46 -14.14 6.02
CA GLN A 272 -10.91 -14.17 6.17
C GLN A 272 -11.39 -15.49 6.77
N GLY A 273 -10.83 -16.63 6.35
CA GLY A 273 -11.26 -17.93 6.92
C GLY A 273 -11.01 -18.02 8.42
N THR A 274 -9.92 -17.44 8.92
CA THR A 274 -9.66 -17.39 10.37
C THR A 274 -10.61 -16.42 11.07
N LEU A 275 -10.89 -15.27 10.44
CA LEU A 275 -11.84 -14.29 10.95
C LEU A 275 -13.25 -14.88 11.05
N ASP A 276 -13.68 -15.69 10.08
CA ASP A 276 -14.98 -16.35 10.08
C ASP A 276 -15.14 -17.29 11.28
N LEU A 277 -14.08 -18.00 11.68
CA LEU A 277 -14.11 -18.83 12.89
C LEU A 277 -14.36 -18.00 14.17
N LEU A 278 -13.75 -16.81 14.26
CA LEU A 278 -13.96 -15.90 15.39
C LEU A 278 -15.40 -15.33 15.37
N ILE A 279 -15.89 -14.90 14.20
CA ILE A 279 -17.26 -14.40 14.00
C ILE A 279 -18.29 -15.48 14.42
N ASN A 280 -18.06 -16.72 14.01
CA ASN A 280 -18.94 -17.85 14.32
C ASN A 280 -18.76 -18.38 15.74
N LYS A 281 -17.83 -17.79 16.51
CA LYS A 281 -17.50 -18.24 17.90
C LYS A 281 -16.97 -19.67 17.98
N GLU A 282 -16.38 -20.16 16.90
CA GLU A 282 -15.74 -21.46 16.84
C GLU A 282 -14.37 -21.45 17.53
N VAL A 283 -13.68 -20.30 17.49
CA VAL A 283 -12.44 -20.02 18.22
C VAL A 283 -12.60 -18.77 19.09
N ASP A 284 -11.69 -18.57 20.02
CA ASP A 284 -11.71 -17.44 20.96
C ASP A 284 -10.56 -16.47 20.78
N ILE A 285 -9.42 -16.93 20.23
CA ILE A 285 -8.26 -16.11 19.93
C ILE A 285 -7.74 -16.47 18.53
N ILE A 286 -7.40 -15.45 17.73
CA ILE A 286 -6.75 -15.60 16.43
C ILE A 286 -5.68 -14.51 16.22
N PRO A 287 -4.60 -14.76 15.49
CA PRO A 287 -3.80 -13.68 14.90
C PRO A 287 -4.55 -13.07 13.71
N ALA A 288 -4.57 -11.77 13.63
CA ALA A 288 -5.25 -11.03 12.54
C ALA A 288 -4.60 -9.66 12.32
N TRP A 289 -4.81 -9.07 11.16
CA TRP A 289 -4.44 -7.68 10.94
C TRP A 289 -5.31 -6.74 11.77
N ALA A 290 -4.69 -5.82 12.49
CA ALA A 290 -5.37 -4.88 13.38
C ALA A 290 -6.46 -4.09 12.65
N ASP A 291 -6.13 -3.53 11.50
CA ASP A 291 -7.04 -2.76 10.65
C ASP A 291 -8.25 -3.59 10.18
N GLN A 292 -8.04 -4.88 9.86
CA GLN A 292 -9.13 -5.78 9.49
C GLN A 292 -10.10 -6.01 10.66
N ILE A 293 -9.59 -6.27 11.86
CA ILE A 293 -10.44 -6.49 13.05
C ILE A 293 -11.21 -5.21 13.40
N LEU A 294 -10.52 -4.08 13.47
CA LEU A 294 -11.13 -2.80 13.85
C LEU A 294 -12.20 -2.35 12.84
N SER A 295 -11.96 -2.56 11.55
CA SER A 295 -12.95 -2.29 10.50
C SER A 295 -14.19 -3.17 10.64
N ASN A 296 -14.02 -4.47 10.95
CA ASN A 296 -15.15 -5.39 11.14
C ASN A 296 -15.94 -5.10 12.41
N ILE A 297 -15.31 -4.65 13.49
CA ILE A 297 -16.00 -4.18 14.69
C ILE A 297 -16.85 -2.94 14.35
N ALA A 298 -16.27 -1.97 13.64
CA ALA A 298 -16.96 -0.73 13.27
C ALA A 298 -18.13 -0.95 12.32
N GLN A 299 -18.06 -1.97 11.47
CA GLN A 299 -19.15 -2.38 10.57
C GLN A 299 -20.22 -3.25 11.25
N GLY A 300 -20.00 -3.64 12.52
CA GLY A 300 -20.90 -4.52 13.25
C GLY A 300 -20.86 -5.99 12.79
N THR A 301 -19.88 -6.37 11.98
CA THR A 301 -19.66 -7.76 11.54
C THR A 301 -19.04 -8.58 12.68
N LEU A 302 -18.16 -7.97 13.46
CA LEU A 302 -17.68 -8.52 14.74
C LEU A 302 -18.42 -7.87 15.92
N PRO A 303 -18.74 -8.64 16.97
CA PRO A 303 -19.35 -8.08 18.16
C PRO A 303 -18.37 -7.16 18.91
N GLU A 304 -18.89 -6.19 19.67
CA GLU A 304 -18.12 -5.27 20.50
C GLU A 304 -17.28 -5.95 21.59
N THR A 305 -17.58 -7.22 21.90
CA THR A 305 -16.79 -8.04 22.82
C THR A 305 -15.46 -8.46 22.23
N VAL A 306 -15.32 -8.44 20.90
CA VAL A 306 -14.03 -8.68 20.25
C VAL A 306 -13.12 -7.49 20.47
N LYS A 307 -11.91 -7.78 20.96
CA LYS A 307 -10.85 -6.82 21.23
C LYS A 307 -9.55 -7.30 20.63
N ILE A 308 -8.59 -6.39 20.58
CA ILE A 308 -7.22 -6.70 20.12
C ILE A 308 -6.22 -6.52 21.24
N TYR A 309 -5.12 -7.28 21.19
CA TYR A 309 -3.99 -7.12 22.08
C TYR A 309 -2.67 -7.55 21.40
N GLN A 310 -1.56 -7.12 21.97
CA GLN A 310 -0.22 -7.56 21.58
C GLN A 310 0.40 -8.35 22.73
N LEU A 311 1.23 -9.34 22.40
CA LEU A 311 2.14 -9.93 23.38
C LEU A 311 3.26 -8.93 23.72
N ASP A 312 3.97 -9.14 24.83
CA ASP A 312 5.15 -8.37 25.19
C ASP A 312 6.21 -8.40 24.07
N GLN A 313 6.31 -9.53 23.37
CA GLN A 313 6.98 -9.66 22.09
C GLN A 313 5.91 -9.75 21.01
N SER A 314 5.61 -8.63 20.37
CA SER A 314 4.52 -8.53 19.42
C SER A 314 4.75 -9.35 18.16
N LEU A 315 3.66 -9.62 17.45
CA LEU A 315 3.69 -10.22 16.13
C LEU A 315 4.27 -9.25 15.10
N ASN A 316 4.44 -9.74 13.88
CA ASN A 316 5.01 -8.97 12.79
C ASN A 316 4.19 -7.69 12.53
N GLY A 317 4.88 -6.56 12.61
CA GLY A 317 4.38 -5.26 12.19
C GLY A 317 5.26 -4.70 11.09
N THR A 318 4.70 -3.87 10.23
CA THR A 318 5.42 -3.27 9.11
C THR A 318 4.83 -1.92 8.75
N ASP A 319 5.58 -1.18 7.99
CA ASP A 319 5.13 0.03 7.35
C ASP A 319 4.72 -0.24 5.90
N VAL A 320 3.81 0.58 5.43
CA VAL A 320 3.44 0.66 4.01
C VAL A 320 3.91 2.01 3.50
N VAL A 321 4.58 1.98 2.37
CA VAL A 321 5.37 3.09 1.87
C VAL A 321 4.94 3.53 0.48
N LEU A 322 5.29 4.76 0.16
CA LEU A 322 5.30 5.30 -1.20
C LEU A 322 6.75 5.31 -1.69
N ALA A 323 6.97 4.82 -2.89
CA ALA A 323 8.27 4.82 -3.57
C ALA A 323 8.13 5.37 -4.99
N VAL A 324 9.19 5.99 -5.51
CA VAL A 324 9.25 6.55 -6.87
C VAL A 324 10.15 5.68 -7.73
N PRO A 325 9.61 4.95 -8.71
CA PRO A 325 10.44 4.26 -9.70
C PRO A 325 11.31 5.27 -10.48
N SER A 326 12.59 4.93 -10.69
CA SER A 326 13.54 5.81 -11.40
C SER A 326 13.23 6.00 -12.89
N ILE A 327 12.29 5.22 -13.41
CA ILE A 327 11.74 5.34 -14.78
C ILE A 327 10.44 6.14 -14.84
N GLY A 328 9.96 6.67 -13.71
CA GLY A 328 8.80 7.58 -13.66
C GLY A 328 9.12 8.94 -14.26
N SER A 329 8.10 9.63 -14.75
CA SER A 329 8.25 10.89 -15.49
C SER A 329 8.18 12.15 -14.62
N ASN A 330 7.62 12.08 -13.40
CA ASN A 330 7.24 13.25 -12.61
C ASN A 330 7.59 13.13 -11.11
N ALA A 331 8.85 12.84 -10.79
CA ALA A 331 9.29 12.62 -9.39
C ALA A 331 8.94 13.79 -8.44
N GLU A 332 9.10 15.04 -8.88
CA GLU A 332 8.78 16.22 -8.06
C GLU A 332 7.28 16.33 -7.75
N ALA A 333 6.43 15.98 -8.71
CA ALA A 333 5.00 15.95 -8.52
C ALA A 333 4.57 14.82 -7.55
N CYS A 334 5.31 13.69 -7.56
CA CYS A 334 5.12 12.61 -6.59
C CYS A 334 5.39 13.07 -5.14
N TYR A 335 6.43 13.91 -4.93
CA TYR A 335 6.77 14.40 -3.59
C TYR A 335 5.65 15.23 -2.96
N ASP A 336 4.90 16.00 -3.75
CA ASP A 336 3.78 16.78 -3.26
C ASP A 336 2.64 15.88 -2.74
N PHE A 337 2.30 14.81 -3.48
CA PHE A 337 1.34 13.83 -3.01
C PHE A 337 1.87 13.02 -1.81
N MET A 338 3.16 12.64 -1.80
CA MET A 338 3.78 12.00 -0.63
C MET A 338 3.67 12.87 0.62
N ASN A 339 3.94 14.18 0.47
CA ASN A 339 3.79 15.14 1.56
C ASN A 339 2.34 15.23 2.06
N PHE A 340 1.37 15.18 1.14
CA PHE A 340 -0.04 15.13 1.49
C PHE A 340 -0.38 13.85 2.27
N MET A 341 0.08 12.67 1.82
CA MET A 341 -0.24 11.39 2.47
C MET A 341 0.24 11.29 3.93
N ILE A 342 1.24 12.06 4.32
CA ILE A 342 1.72 12.16 5.71
C ILE A 342 1.28 13.46 6.40
N SER A 343 0.33 14.20 5.82
CA SER A 343 -0.33 15.32 6.49
C SER A 343 -1.37 14.83 7.50
N PRO A 344 -1.75 15.64 8.50
CA PRO A 344 -2.84 15.28 9.42
C PRO A 344 -4.14 14.91 8.70
N GLU A 345 -4.48 15.63 7.61
CA GLU A 345 -5.67 15.37 6.80
C GLU A 345 -5.68 13.93 6.22
N ALA A 346 -4.62 13.53 5.54
CA ALA A 346 -4.54 12.19 4.95
C ALA A 346 -4.37 11.08 6.00
N GLN A 347 -3.66 11.37 7.09
CA GLN A 347 -3.51 10.43 8.20
C GLN A 347 -4.84 10.19 8.93
N LEU A 348 -5.71 11.20 8.98
CA LEU A 348 -7.07 11.04 9.46
C LEU A 348 -7.89 10.12 8.54
N LEU A 349 -7.74 10.26 7.21
CA LEU A 349 -8.38 9.33 6.25
C LEU A 349 -7.86 7.89 6.44
N CYS A 350 -6.55 7.70 6.65
CA CYS A 350 -5.98 6.38 6.95
C CYS A 350 -6.64 5.76 8.20
N LEU A 351 -6.81 6.54 9.23
CA LEU A 351 -7.43 6.10 10.48
C LEU A 351 -8.94 5.84 10.31
N GLU A 352 -9.67 6.74 9.66
CA GLU A 352 -11.13 6.68 9.56
C GLU A 352 -11.63 5.63 8.58
N ILE A 353 -10.92 5.40 7.48
CA ILE A 353 -11.31 4.45 6.44
C ILE A 353 -10.80 3.04 6.74
N MET A 354 -9.54 2.95 7.21
CA MET A 354 -8.86 1.66 7.36
C MET A 354 -8.60 1.24 8.80
N TYR A 355 -8.74 2.13 9.77
CA TYR A 355 -8.15 1.91 11.11
C TYR A 355 -6.64 1.60 11.05
N ALA A 356 -5.97 2.13 10.04
CA ALA A 356 -4.54 1.97 9.90
C ALA A 356 -3.81 2.76 10.99
N VAL A 357 -2.66 2.25 11.41
CA VAL A 357 -1.83 2.91 12.41
C VAL A 357 -1.20 4.15 11.75
N PRO A 358 -1.48 5.38 12.26
CA PRO A 358 -0.88 6.58 11.73
C PRO A 358 0.63 6.59 11.90
N VAL A 359 1.33 7.18 10.93
CA VAL A 359 2.79 7.34 10.98
C VAL A 359 3.21 8.68 11.61
N VAL A 360 2.25 9.52 11.97
CA VAL A 360 2.46 10.81 12.65
C VAL A 360 1.86 10.76 14.04
N PRO A 361 2.25 11.68 14.97
CA PRO A 361 1.70 11.71 16.33
C PRO A 361 0.17 11.78 16.34
N LEU A 362 -0.49 10.89 17.11
CA LEU A 362 -1.95 10.86 17.25
C LEU A 362 -2.53 12.20 17.76
N ALA A 363 -1.76 12.95 18.55
CA ALA A 363 -2.14 14.28 19.01
C ALA A 363 -2.37 15.29 17.85
N HIS A 364 -1.92 14.99 16.66
CA HIS A 364 -2.16 15.79 15.46
C HIS A 364 -3.48 15.43 14.75
N LEU A 365 -4.18 14.39 15.22
CA LEU A 365 -5.38 13.85 14.61
C LEU A 365 -6.58 14.08 15.53
N ASP A 366 -7.52 14.86 15.04
CA ASP A 366 -8.80 15.10 15.75
C ASP A 366 -9.81 14.01 15.33
N SER A 367 -9.72 12.85 15.98
CA SER A 367 -10.62 11.72 15.70
C SER A 367 -10.85 10.89 16.96
N GLY A 368 -12.12 10.60 17.24
CA GLY A 368 -12.49 9.62 18.28
C GLY A 368 -11.99 8.18 18.00
N LYS A 369 -11.52 7.89 16.78
CA LYS A 369 -10.91 6.60 16.43
C LYS A 369 -9.43 6.51 16.83
N ALA A 370 -8.79 7.63 17.16
CA ALA A 370 -7.42 7.62 17.67
C ALA A 370 -7.29 6.76 18.93
N ASP A 371 -8.28 6.79 19.81
CA ASP A 371 -8.31 5.96 21.03
C ASP A 371 -8.32 4.45 20.72
N VAL A 372 -8.91 4.05 19.60
CA VAL A 372 -9.01 2.64 19.21
C VAL A 372 -7.65 2.08 18.81
N VAL A 373 -6.83 2.87 18.12
CA VAL A 373 -5.47 2.47 17.73
C VAL A 373 -4.41 2.84 18.77
N ALA A 374 -4.75 3.67 19.77
CA ALA A 374 -3.83 4.06 20.85
C ALA A 374 -3.35 2.86 21.70
N GLY A 375 -4.13 1.74 21.69
CA GLY A 375 -3.72 0.48 22.32
C GLY A 375 -2.69 -0.32 21.51
N ILE A 376 -2.31 0.14 20.31
CA ILE A 376 -1.29 -0.50 19.48
C ILE A 376 0.04 0.21 19.71
N ASP A 377 0.96 -0.46 20.36
CA ASP A 377 2.31 0.05 20.57
C ASP A 377 3.15 -0.16 19.30
N VAL A 378 3.30 0.91 18.51
CA VAL A 378 4.11 0.91 17.28
C VAL A 378 5.60 0.72 17.56
N SER A 379 6.08 1.09 18.75
CA SER A 379 7.47 0.91 19.15
C SER A 379 7.82 -0.55 19.44
N ASN A 380 6.78 -1.37 19.69
CA ASN A 380 6.89 -2.81 19.93
C ASN A 380 6.70 -3.66 18.65
N PHE A 381 6.62 -3.05 17.47
CA PHE A 381 6.50 -3.82 16.23
C PHE A 381 7.71 -4.73 16.03
N SER A 382 7.43 -6.02 15.83
CA SER A 382 8.46 -6.97 15.41
C SER A 382 8.57 -6.93 13.89
N ILE A 383 9.59 -6.23 13.38
CA ILE A 383 9.87 -6.22 11.94
C ILE A 383 10.58 -7.51 11.58
N ILE A 384 9.94 -8.34 10.75
CA ILE A 384 10.51 -9.59 10.25
C ILE A 384 10.54 -9.51 8.72
N SER A 385 11.74 -9.42 8.15
CA SER A 385 11.98 -9.30 6.72
C SER A 385 13.00 -10.35 6.29
N LEU A 386 12.52 -11.45 5.71
CA LEU A 386 13.30 -12.66 5.49
C LEU A 386 13.67 -12.91 4.03
N GLY A 387 13.18 -12.09 3.08
CA GLY A 387 13.35 -12.33 1.65
C GLY A 387 12.86 -13.74 1.26
N ASP A 388 13.67 -14.46 0.50
CA ASP A 388 13.32 -15.82 0.02
C ASP A 388 13.19 -16.85 1.16
N LEU A 389 13.76 -16.59 2.34
CA LEU A 389 13.60 -17.47 3.49
C LEU A 389 12.14 -17.52 3.97
N ALA A 390 11.37 -16.47 3.77
CA ALA A 390 9.95 -16.45 4.09
C ALA A 390 9.19 -17.56 3.36
N LYS A 391 9.37 -17.66 2.03
CA LYS A 391 8.74 -18.69 1.20
C LYS A 391 9.22 -20.09 1.59
N GLN A 392 10.52 -20.26 1.84
CA GLN A 392 11.08 -21.54 2.27
C GLN A 392 10.50 -22.01 3.60
N MET A 393 10.24 -21.07 4.53
CA MET A 393 9.60 -21.39 5.81
C MET A 393 8.13 -21.78 5.64
N GLU A 394 7.41 -21.13 4.75
CA GLU A 394 6.02 -21.50 4.41
C GLU A 394 5.95 -22.89 3.78
N GLU A 395 6.88 -23.22 2.90
CA GLU A 395 7.02 -24.56 2.29
C GLU A 395 7.35 -25.63 3.36
N GLN A 396 8.25 -25.32 4.31
CA GLN A 396 8.57 -26.21 5.42
C GLN A 396 7.36 -26.40 6.35
N TRP A 397 6.64 -25.33 6.67
CA TRP A 397 5.41 -25.41 7.46
C TRP A 397 4.37 -26.32 6.78
N ALA A 398 4.19 -26.18 5.47
CA ALA A 398 3.23 -26.99 4.72
C ALA A 398 3.55 -28.49 4.82
N VAL A 399 4.84 -28.85 4.88
CA VAL A 399 5.29 -30.25 5.01
C VAL A 399 5.24 -30.73 6.46
N GLU A 400 5.69 -29.94 7.41
CA GLU A 400 5.92 -30.40 8.79
C GLU A 400 4.71 -30.21 9.71
N ILE A 401 3.85 -29.24 9.42
CA ILE A 401 2.66 -28.91 10.23
C ILE A 401 1.38 -29.18 9.45
N GLY A 402 1.32 -28.70 8.21
CA GLY A 402 0.12 -28.80 7.38
C GLY A 402 -0.29 -30.22 7.01
N THR A 403 0.61 -31.19 7.11
CA THR A 403 0.33 -32.62 6.85
C THR A 403 0.08 -33.47 8.09
N ILE A 404 0.22 -32.90 9.29
CA ILE A 404 -0.13 -33.62 10.53
C ILE A 404 -1.64 -33.80 10.56
N GLY A 405 -2.11 -35.02 10.59
CA GLY A 405 -3.54 -35.40 10.55
C GLY A 405 -4.24 -35.25 11.90
#